data_98b9ed2f9e131e71299f6b84a32012d3
#
_entry.id   98b9ed2f9e131e71299f6b84a32012d3
#
_cell.length_a   1.000
_cell.length_b   1.000
_cell.length_c   1.000
_cell.angle_alpha   90.00
_cell.angle_beta   90.00
_cell.angle_gamma   90.00
#
_symmetry.space_group_name_H-M   'P 1'
#
loop_
_entity.id
_entity.type
_entity.pdbx_description
1 polymer ?
#
loop_
_entity_poly.entity_id
_entity_poly.type
_entity_poly.pdbx_seq_one_letter_code
_entity_poly.pdbx_strand_id
1 'polypeptide(L)'
;MESCNFEVPISYYDKRFSIDAVKLLPGQYFVTTQDKMLVTVLGSCVAACLYDPETGIGGMNHFMLPTVNKTASEFEKTQGMAAKYGVHAMEILINDLVKAGANKAQIKAKVFGGGKVVPSFVQHDVGKFNAEFVTDFLSTEGIPILASDLCDVYARKVYFFPSNGNVFM
;
A
#
# COMPACT_ATOMS: atom_id res chain seq x y z
N MET A 1 -1.64 2.21 29.80
CA MET A 1 -1.57 3.06 28.58
C MET A 1 -0.40 2.55 27.75
N GLU A 2 -0.66 1.64 26.86
CA GLU A 2 0.36 1.25 25.86
C GLU A 2 0.40 2.34 24.81
N SER A 3 1.50 3.08 24.78
CA SER A 3 1.81 4.02 23.70
C SER A 3 1.93 3.23 22.40
N CYS A 4 1.04 3.44 21.44
CA CYS A 4 1.27 3.03 20.06
C CYS A 4 2.54 3.73 19.57
N ASN A 5 3.67 3.06 19.69
CA ASN A 5 4.88 3.46 19.00
C ASN A 5 4.64 3.18 17.51
N PHE A 6 4.23 4.19 16.77
CA PHE A 6 4.38 4.17 15.32
C PHE A 6 5.89 4.21 15.06
N GLU A 7 6.47 3.04 14.85
CA GLU A 7 7.87 2.95 14.47
C GLU A 7 8.08 3.74 13.17
N VAL A 8 9.07 4.64 13.20
CA VAL A 8 9.44 5.43 12.02
C VAL A 8 9.98 4.46 10.95
N PRO A 9 9.57 4.60 9.67
CA PRO A 9 10.12 3.78 8.60
C PRO A 9 11.64 3.80 8.55
N ILE A 10 12.24 2.65 8.26
CA ILE A 10 13.70 2.47 8.26
C ILE A 10 14.31 3.09 7.01
N SER A 11 15.19 4.08 7.21
CA SER A 11 15.97 4.70 6.12
C SER A 11 17.35 4.05 6.01
N TYR A 12 17.79 3.79 4.77
CA TYR A 12 19.12 3.23 4.49
C TYR A 12 19.58 3.63 3.09
N TYR A 13 20.88 3.48 2.81
CA TYR A 13 21.40 3.64 1.45
C TYR A 13 21.43 2.29 0.73
N ASP A 14 20.75 2.18 -0.39
CA ASP A 14 20.71 0.96 -1.20
C ASP A 14 21.86 0.99 -2.22
N LYS A 15 22.84 0.08 -2.04
CA LYS A 15 24.03 0.00 -2.90
C LYS A 15 23.71 -0.53 -4.30
N ARG A 16 22.67 -1.36 -4.45
CA ARG A 16 22.28 -1.96 -5.74
C ARG A 16 21.73 -0.90 -6.69
N PHE A 17 20.92 -0.01 -6.15
CA PHE A 17 20.29 1.08 -6.91
C PHE A 17 21.02 2.42 -6.74
N SER A 18 22.04 2.48 -5.86
CA SER A 18 22.80 3.70 -5.53
C SER A 18 21.92 4.88 -5.15
N ILE A 19 20.94 4.64 -4.26
CA ILE A 19 19.94 5.61 -3.85
C ILE A 19 19.58 5.47 -2.37
N ASP A 20 19.18 6.57 -1.74
CA ASP A 20 18.56 6.54 -0.43
C ASP A 20 17.20 5.85 -0.49
N ALA A 21 16.98 4.92 0.41
CA ALA A 21 15.79 4.09 0.44
C ALA A 21 15.08 4.14 1.79
N VAL A 22 13.76 3.96 1.76
CA VAL A 22 12.91 3.84 2.93
C VAL A 22 12.17 2.52 2.87
N LYS A 23 12.37 1.66 3.87
CA LYS A 23 11.68 0.38 3.99
C LYS A 23 10.41 0.56 4.81
N LEU A 24 9.28 0.13 4.24
CA LEU A 24 7.98 0.12 4.91
C LEU A 24 7.65 -1.26 5.45
N LEU A 25 7.19 -1.29 6.68
CA LEU A 25 6.61 -2.45 7.35
C LEU A 25 5.08 -2.38 7.30
N PRO A 26 4.36 -3.49 7.62
CA PRO A 26 2.89 -3.48 7.67
C PRO A 26 2.34 -2.33 8.53
N GLY A 27 1.36 -1.61 8.01
CA GLY A 27 0.73 -0.46 8.65
C GLY A 27 1.45 0.87 8.43
N GLN A 28 2.61 0.87 7.79
CA GLN A 28 3.37 2.09 7.52
C GLN A 28 3.06 2.66 6.14
N TYR A 29 3.32 3.96 6.01
CA TYR A 29 3.34 4.67 4.73
C TYR A 29 4.44 5.73 4.72
N PHE A 30 4.82 6.19 3.54
CA PHE A 30 5.80 7.25 3.39
C PHE A 30 5.52 8.06 2.12
N VAL A 31 5.62 9.38 2.23
CA VAL A 31 5.52 10.33 1.12
C VAL A 31 6.85 11.08 0.99
N THR A 32 7.30 11.29 -0.22
CA THR A 32 8.56 12.00 -0.49
C THR A 32 8.44 12.96 -1.67
N THR A 33 9.13 14.08 -1.54
CA THR A 33 9.39 15.05 -2.61
C THR A 33 10.84 14.94 -3.13
N GLN A 34 11.61 14.00 -2.56
CA GLN A 34 13.01 13.79 -2.89
C GLN A 34 13.18 12.53 -3.74
N ASP A 35 14.28 12.43 -4.43
CA ASP A 35 14.65 11.22 -5.15
C ASP A 35 15.07 10.11 -4.16
N LYS A 36 14.09 9.34 -3.75
CA LYS A 36 14.23 8.20 -2.82
C LYS A 36 13.49 6.99 -3.37
N MET A 37 13.98 5.82 -3.02
CA MET A 37 13.31 4.55 -3.31
C MET A 37 12.51 4.09 -2.10
N LEU A 38 11.26 3.68 -2.30
CA LEU A 38 10.43 3.06 -1.27
C LEU A 38 10.40 1.55 -1.47
N VAL A 39 10.62 0.81 -0.41
CA VAL A 39 10.78 -0.66 -0.46
C VAL A 39 9.86 -1.33 0.52
N THR A 40 9.22 -2.42 0.09
CA THR A 40 8.45 -3.27 0.99
C THR A 40 8.41 -4.72 0.51
N VAL A 41 8.07 -5.64 1.43
CA VAL A 41 7.84 -7.06 1.12
C VAL A 41 6.40 -7.40 1.45
N LEU A 42 5.70 -7.96 0.48
CA LEU A 42 4.28 -8.25 0.51
C LEU A 42 4.02 -9.74 0.41
N GLY A 43 3.25 -10.29 1.32
CA GLY A 43 2.55 -11.56 1.17
C GLY A 43 1.08 -11.29 0.81
N SER A 44 0.17 -11.52 1.75
CA SER A 44 -1.26 -11.21 1.62
C SER A 44 -1.58 -9.70 1.74
N CYS A 45 -0.67 -8.91 2.28
CA CYS A 45 -0.78 -7.45 2.32
C CYS A 45 -0.72 -6.84 0.92
N VAL A 46 -1.13 -5.59 0.82
CA VAL A 46 -1.12 -4.79 -0.41
C VAL A 46 -0.35 -3.50 -0.20
N ALA A 47 0.36 -3.05 -1.23
CA ALA A 47 0.94 -1.72 -1.33
C ALA A 47 0.30 -0.96 -2.48
N ALA A 48 -0.11 0.29 -2.20
CA ALA A 48 -0.45 1.27 -3.22
C ALA A 48 0.74 2.23 -3.40
N CYS A 49 1.29 2.25 -4.61
CA CYS A 49 2.33 3.17 -5.05
C CYS A 49 1.64 4.31 -5.81
N LEU A 50 1.59 5.50 -5.21
CA LEU A 50 0.95 6.67 -5.79
C LEU A 50 1.99 7.73 -6.13
N TYR A 51 1.87 8.36 -7.28
CA TYR A 51 2.79 9.42 -7.71
C TYR A 51 2.11 10.41 -8.65
N ASP A 52 2.59 11.63 -8.60
CA ASP A 52 2.26 12.68 -9.57
C ASP A 52 3.44 12.82 -10.55
N PRO A 53 3.25 12.43 -11.83
CA PRO A 53 4.34 12.46 -12.81
C PRO A 53 4.83 13.87 -13.18
N GLU A 54 4.04 14.91 -12.91
CA GLU A 54 4.43 16.29 -13.21
C GLU A 54 5.32 16.88 -12.14
N THR A 55 5.04 16.57 -10.86
CA THR A 55 5.82 17.11 -9.74
C THR A 55 6.93 16.17 -9.25
N GLY A 56 6.85 14.88 -9.59
CA GLY A 56 7.75 13.86 -9.05
C GLY A 56 7.50 13.53 -7.58
N ILE A 57 6.41 14.01 -7.00
CA ILE A 57 5.99 13.69 -5.63
C ILE A 57 5.25 12.37 -5.63
N GLY A 58 5.63 11.49 -4.71
CA GLY A 58 4.95 10.21 -4.59
C GLY A 58 5.12 9.57 -3.22
N GLY A 59 4.41 8.49 -3.02
CA GLY A 59 4.41 7.75 -1.78
C GLY A 59 3.87 6.34 -1.94
N MET A 60 4.07 5.55 -0.91
CA MET A 60 3.62 4.16 -0.85
C MET A 60 3.09 3.87 0.55
N ASN A 61 2.06 3.05 0.63
CA ASN A 61 1.64 2.42 1.87
C ASN A 61 1.84 0.91 1.84
N HIS A 62 1.77 0.30 3.00
CA HIS A 62 1.72 -1.15 3.16
C HIS A 62 0.61 -1.46 4.15
N PHE A 63 -0.50 -1.99 3.68
CA PHE A 63 -1.64 -2.26 4.54
C PHE A 63 -2.21 -3.67 4.37
N MET A 64 -2.91 -4.10 5.40
CA MET A 64 -3.74 -5.29 5.43
C MET A 64 -5.03 -4.94 6.14
N LEU A 65 -6.15 -5.26 5.51
CA LEU A 65 -7.45 -5.07 6.14
C LEU A 65 -7.61 -6.04 7.31
N PRO A 66 -8.15 -5.59 8.45
CA PRO A 66 -8.45 -6.48 9.55
C PRO A 66 -9.41 -7.59 9.12
N THR A 67 -9.05 -8.82 9.42
CA THR A 67 -9.89 -10.01 9.20
C THR A 67 -10.27 -10.62 10.53
N VAL A 68 -11.49 -11.12 10.65
CA VAL A 68 -11.94 -11.80 11.87
C VAL A 68 -12.47 -13.17 11.50
N ASN A 69 -11.92 -14.18 12.14
CA ASN A 69 -12.45 -15.55 12.13
C ASN A 69 -13.65 -15.63 13.07
N LYS A 70 -14.85 -15.24 12.64
CA LYS A 70 -16.03 -15.23 13.50
C LYS A 70 -17.34 -15.47 12.74
N THR A 71 -18.43 -15.65 13.49
CA THR A 71 -19.79 -15.92 13.02
C THR A 71 -20.35 -14.88 12.05
N ALA A 72 -21.37 -15.21 11.24
CA ALA A 72 -21.92 -14.36 10.20
C ALA A 72 -22.35 -12.95 10.67
N SER A 73 -22.87 -12.81 11.90
CA SER A 73 -23.26 -11.49 12.44
C SER A 73 -22.09 -10.62 12.88
N GLU A 74 -20.96 -11.22 13.24
CA GLU A 74 -19.71 -10.52 13.57
C GLU A 74 -18.94 -10.18 12.30
N PHE A 75 -19.13 -10.93 11.22
CA PHE A 75 -18.55 -10.70 9.91
C PHE A 75 -18.99 -9.35 9.32
N GLU A 76 -20.28 -9.02 9.35
CA GLU A 76 -20.80 -7.74 8.82
C GLU A 76 -20.22 -6.52 9.58
N LYS A 77 -20.16 -6.60 10.93
CA LYS A 77 -19.55 -5.54 11.76
C LYS A 77 -18.07 -5.38 11.46
N THR A 78 -17.35 -6.48 11.24
CA THR A 78 -15.92 -6.48 10.96
C THR A 78 -15.61 -6.00 9.56
N GLN A 79 -16.45 -6.31 8.56
CA GLN A 79 -16.31 -5.74 7.22
C GLN A 79 -16.41 -4.21 7.25
N GLY A 80 -17.35 -3.65 8.02
CA GLY A 80 -17.49 -2.21 8.19
C GLY A 80 -16.24 -1.57 8.83
N MET A 81 -15.64 -2.21 9.84
CA MET A 81 -14.40 -1.75 10.48
C MET A 81 -13.20 -1.89 9.54
N ALA A 82 -13.09 -3.01 8.83
CA ALA A 82 -12.03 -3.26 7.86
C ALA A 82 -12.07 -2.23 6.72
N ALA A 83 -13.25 -1.94 6.17
CA ALA A 83 -13.43 -0.93 5.15
C ALA A 83 -13.03 0.47 5.63
N LYS A 84 -13.41 0.85 6.86
CA LYS A 84 -13.00 2.13 7.46
C LYS A 84 -11.48 2.23 7.63
N TYR A 85 -10.82 1.16 8.06
CA TYR A 85 -9.37 1.11 8.20
C TYR A 85 -8.68 1.27 6.83
N GLY A 86 -9.13 0.54 5.81
CA GLY A 86 -8.59 0.62 4.46
C GLY A 86 -8.78 2.00 3.84
N VAL A 87 -9.97 2.58 3.96
CA VAL A 87 -10.26 3.95 3.51
C VAL A 87 -9.32 4.93 4.19
N HIS A 88 -9.16 4.84 5.51
CA HIS A 88 -8.25 5.71 6.25
C HIS A 88 -6.80 5.58 5.77
N ALA A 89 -6.30 4.36 5.57
CA ALA A 89 -4.95 4.11 5.08
C ALA A 89 -4.70 4.71 3.68
N MET A 90 -5.69 4.67 2.81
CA MET A 90 -5.61 5.26 1.48
C MET A 90 -5.77 6.78 1.50
N GLU A 91 -6.70 7.29 2.29
CA GLU A 91 -6.94 8.74 2.41
C GLU A 91 -5.73 9.47 3.02
N ILE A 92 -5.10 8.91 4.05
CA ILE A 92 -3.93 9.54 4.67
C ILE A 92 -2.77 9.63 3.68
N LEU A 93 -2.54 8.60 2.87
CA LEU A 93 -1.53 8.63 1.82
C LEU A 93 -1.82 9.72 0.76
N ILE A 94 -3.06 9.77 0.25
CA ILE A 94 -3.48 10.75 -0.75
C ILE A 94 -3.40 12.18 -0.19
N ASN A 95 -3.90 12.39 1.03
CA ASN A 95 -3.89 13.71 1.66
C ASN A 95 -2.47 14.21 1.89
N ASP A 96 -1.54 13.36 2.31
CA ASP A 96 -0.15 13.76 2.54
C ASP A 96 0.59 14.01 1.21
N LEU A 97 0.26 13.30 0.13
CA LEU A 97 0.74 13.64 -1.21
C LEU A 97 0.29 15.04 -1.65
N VAL A 98 -0.98 15.36 -1.47
CA VAL A 98 -1.54 16.69 -1.81
C VAL A 98 -0.92 17.77 -0.93
N LYS A 99 -0.77 17.55 0.36
CA LYS A 99 -0.08 18.50 1.29
C LYS A 99 1.38 18.72 0.88
N ALA A 100 2.06 17.71 0.35
CA ALA A 100 3.42 17.82 -0.16
C ALA A 100 3.53 18.58 -1.50
N GLY A 101 2.40 18.84 -2.17
CA GLY A 101 2.32 19.60 -3.40
C GLY A 101 1.91 18.82 -4.66
N ALA A 102 1.53 17.54 -4.52
CA ALA A 102 1.00 16.78 -5.64
C ALA A 102 -0.39 17.27 -6.06
N ASN A 103 -0.65 17.26 -7.37
CA ASN A 103 -1.97 17.54 -7.91
C ASN A 103 -2.82 16.27 -7.91
N LYS A 104 -3.89 16.23 -7.10
CA LYS A 104 -4.76 15.05 -6.99
C LYS A 104 -5.26 14.55 -8.36
N ALA A 105 -5.57 15.46 -9.29
CA ALA A 105 -6.04 15.11 -10.63
C ALA A 105 -4.98 14.42 -11.50
N GLN A 106 -3.70 14.57 -11.17
CA GLN A 106 -2.57 13.98 -11.90
C GLN A 106 -2.04 12.69 -11.26
N ILE A 107 -2.47 12.37 -10.04
CA ILE A 107 -2.00 11.17 -9.34
C ILE A 107 -2.30 9.91 -10.15
N LYS A 108 -1.29 9.07 -10.30
CA LYS A 108 -1.34 7.74 -10.90
C LYS A 108 -1.02 6.70 -9.84
N ALA A 109 -1.54 5.49 -10.03
CA ALA A 109 -1.36 4.38 -9.10
C ALA A 109 -0.69 3.17 -9.78
N LYS A 110 0.09 2.44 -8.98
CA LYS A 110 0.49 1.07 -9.24
C LYS A 110 0.26 0.27 -7.96
N VAL A 111 -0.27 -0.94 -8.06
CA VAL A 111 -0.71 -1.74 -6.90
C VAL A 111 -0.15 -3.15 -6.96
N PHE A 112 0.31 -3.63 -5.80
CA PHE A 112 1.02 -4.91 -5.70
C PHE A 112 0.62 -5.65 -4.42
N GLY A 113 0.70 -6.99 -4.45
CA GLY A 113 0.48 -7.82 -3.28
C GLY A 113 -0.80 -8.66 -3.33
N GLY A 114 -1.41 -8.89 -2.18
CA GLY A 114 -2.61 -9.71 -2.08
C GLY A 114 -2.38 -11.18 -2.39
N GLY A 115 -1.16 -11.68 -2.20
CA GLY A 115 -0.79 -13.05 -2.48
C GLY A 115 -1.35 -14.05 -1.46
N LYS A 116 -1.61 -15.27 -1.91
CA LYS A 116 -1.97 -16.41 -1.05
C LYS A 116 -0.72 -17.23 -0.76
N VAL A 117 0.18 -16.66 0.06
CA VAL A 117 1.52 -17.21 0.32
C VAL A 117 1.53 -18.35 1.35
N VAL A 118 0.45 -18.56 2.08
CA VAL A 118 0.30 -19.65 3.03
C VAL A 118 -0.80 -20.58 2.52
N PRO A 119 -0.55 -21.91 2.38
CA PRO A 119 -1.60 -22.87 2.07
C PRO A 119 -2.69 -22.76 3.13
N SER A 120 -3.90 -22.38 2.74
CA SER A 120 -4.89 -21.97 3.72
C SER A 120 -5.63 -23.14 4.31
N PHE A 121 -5.60 -23.22 5.61
CA PHE A 121 -6.70 -23.73 6.43
C PHE A 121 -7.75 -22.67 6.72
N VAL A 122 -7.66 -21.49 6.13
CA VAL A 122 -8.52 -20.33 6.40
C VAL A 122 -9.57 -20.21 5.31
N GLN A 123 -10.83 -20.12 5.73
CA GLN A 123 -12.01 -20.06 4.84
C GLN A 123 -12.08 -18.77 3.98
N HIS A 124 -11.22 -17.77 4.25
CA HIS A 124 -11.24 -16.49 3.58
C HIS A 124 -9.86 -16.16 2.97
N ASP A 125 -9.87 -15.80 1.69
CA ASP A 125 -8.68 -15.33 0.98
C ASP A 125 -8.43 -13.84 1.30
N VAL A 126 -7.63 -13.61 2.34
CA VAL A 126 -7.28 -12.26 2.83
C VAL A 126 -6.58 -11.44 1.75
N GLY A 127 -5.71 -12.07 0.98
CA GLY A 127 -4.99 -11.40 -0.10
C GLY A 127 -5.92 -10.89 -1.20
N LYS A 128 -6.87 -11.72 -1.62
CA LYS A 128 -7.88 -11.35 -2.60
C LYS A 128 -8.73 -10.18 -2.10
N PHE A 129 -9.16 -10.22 -0.83
CA PHE A 129 -9.96 -9.17 -0.22
C PHE A 129 -9.22 -7.83 -0.18
N ASN A 130 -7.93 -7.84 0.20
CA ASN A 130 -7.08 -6.65 0.16
C ASN A 130 -6.92 -6.10 -1.27
N ALA A 131 -6.73 -6.98 -2.26
CA ALA A 131 -6.58 -6.60 -3.66
C ALA A 131 -7.86 -5.98 -4.25
N GLU A 132 -9.00 -6.58 -3.97
CA GLU A 132 -10.31 -6.05 -4.39
C GLU A 132 -10.55 -4.67 -3.77
N PHE A 133 -10.29 -4.52 -2.47
CA PHE A 133 -10.47 -3.25 -1.78
C PHE A 133 -9.67 -2.11 -2.43
N VAL A 134 -8.35 -2.30 -2.64
CA VAL A 134 -7.50 -1.23 -3.19
C VAL A 134 -7.90 -0.85 -4.61
N THR A 135 -8.31 -1.83 -5.41
CA THR A 135 -8.77 -1.62 -6.79
C THR A 135 -10.07 -0.82 -6.82
N ASP A 136 -11.04 -1.19 -6.00
CA ASP A 136 -12.34 -0.51 -5.90
C ASP A 136 -12.19 0.90 -5.34
N PHE A 137 -11.35 1.07 -4.32
CA PHE A 137 -11.07 2.39 -3.74
C PHE A 137 -10.49 3.35 -4.78
N LEU A 138 -9.44 2.95 -5.49
CA LEU A 138 -8.79 3.79 -6.50
C LEU A 138 -9.73 4.10 -7.67
N SER A 139 -10.56 3.14 -8.08
CA SER A 139 -11.59 3.36 -9.10
C SER A 139 -12.61 4.40 -8.65
N THR A 140 -13.09 4.32 -7.42
CA THR A 140 -14.04 5.28 -6.85
C THR A 140 -13.44 6.68 -6.73
N GLU A 141 -12.16 6.80 -6.37
CA GLU A 141 -11.42 8.07 -6.30
C GLU A 141 -11.04 8.63 -7.68
N GLY A 142 -11.26 7.88 -8.75
CA GLY A 142 -10.88 8.30 -10.10
C GLY A 142 -9.37 8.32 -10.33
N ILE A 143 -8.60 7.56 -9.54
CA ILE A 143 -7.14 7.44 -9.70
C ILE A 143 -6.82 6.25 -10.60
N PRO A 144 -6.25 6.46 -11.79
CA PRO A 144 -5.98 5.38 -12.73
C PRO A 144 -4.86 4.46 -12.24
N ILE A 145 -5.10 3.15 -12.32
CA ILE A 145 -4.10 2.11 -12.03
C ILE A 145 -3.36 1.80 -13.33
N LEU A 146 -2.09 2.20 -13.43
CA LEU A 146 -1.28 2.02 -14.63
C LEU A 146 -0.58 0.67 -14.68
N ALA A 147 -0.38 0.01 -13.55
CA ALA A 147 0.18 -1.33 -13.45
C ALA A 147 -0.28 -2.01 -12.16
N SER A 148 -0.41 -3.31 -12.22
CA SER A 148 -0.75 -4.12 -11.06
C SER A 148 -0.13 -5.51 -11.15
N ASP A 149 0.26 -6.05 -10.00
CA ASP A 149 0.58 -7.47 -9.82
C ASP A 149 -0.01 -7.90 -8.48
N LEU A 150 -1.23 -8.42 -8.54
CA LEU A 150 -2.08 -8.73 -7.40
C LEU A 150 -2.46 -10.21 -7.38
N CYS A 151 -2.73 -10.70 -6.17
CA CYS A 151 -3.11 -12.09 -5.93
C CYS A 151 -1.98 -13.09 -6.23
N ASP A 152 -2.31 -14.29 -6.74
CA ASP A 152 -1.39 -15.38 -6.96
C ASP A 152 -0.81 -16.00 -5.66
N VAL A 153 0.20 -16.86 -5.76
CA VAL A 153 0.69 -17.71 -4.65
C VAL A 153 2.08 -17.31 -4.14
N TYR A 154 2.66 -16.23 -4.61
CA TYR A 154 4.02 -15.80 -4.27
C TYR A 154 4.06 -14.47 -3.52
N ALA A 155 5.09 -14.31 -2.70
CA ALA A 155 5.42 -13.03 -2.08
C ALA A 155 6.16 -12.12 -3.07
N ARG A 156 6.07 -10.80 -2.84
CA ARG A 156 6.71 -9.79 -3.70
C ARG A 156 7.58 -8.87 -2.88
N LYS A 157 8.77 -8.59 -3.35
CA LYS A 157 9.58 -7.47 -2.88
C LYS A 157 9.48 -6.34 -3.90
N VAL A 158 8.91 -5.23 -3.48
CA VAL A 158 8.63 -4.07 -4.33
C VAL A 158 9.64 -2.98 -4.09
N TYR A 159 10.21 -2.45 -5.17
CA TYR A 159 11.09 -1.28 -5.18
C TYR A 159 10.41 -0.20 -6.02
N PHE A 160 9.91 0.82 -5.38
CA PHE A 160 9.19 1.92 -6.01
C PHE A 160 10.01 3.20 -6.02
N PHE A 161 10.06 3.86 -7.17
CA PHE A 161 10.73 5.14 -7.39
C PHE A 161 9.68 6.23 -7.61
N PRO A 162 9.26 6.95 -6.56
CA PRO A 162 8.18 7.94 -6.66
C PRO A 162 8.43 9.04 -7.67
N SER A 163 9.69 9.47 -7.85
CA SER A 163 10.07 10.57 -8.74
C SER A 163 9.71 10.33 -10.21
N ASN A 164 9.63 9.08 -10.64
CA ASN A 164 9.32 8.72 -12.03
C ASN A 164 8.25 7.62 -12.16
N GLY A 165 7.74 7.10 -11.05
CA GLY A 165 6.74 6.04 -11.02
C GLY A 165 7.25 4.64 -11.36
N ASN A 166 8.55 4.42 -11.53
CA ASN A 166 9.09 3.10 -11.83
C ASN A 166 8.96 2.15 -10.64
N VAL A 167 8.67 0.89 -10.95
CA VAL A 167 8.60 -0.20 -9.98
C VAL A 167 9.38 -1.39 -10.50
N PHE A 168 10.19 -1.97 -9.64
CA PHE A 168 10.87 -3.25 -9.87
C PHE A 168 10.44 -4.25 -8.79
N MET A 169 10.40 -5.52 -9.14
CA MET A 169 10.08 -6.62 -8.23
C MET A 169 11.17 -7.70 -8.30
#